data_b80a9b9d714439b84c5e18189771f807
#
_entry.id   b80a9b9d714439b84c5e18189771f807
#
_cell.length_a   1.000
_cell.length_b   1.000
_cell.length_c   1.000
_cell.angle_alpha   90.00
_cell.angle_beta   90.00
_cell.angle_gamma   90.00
#
_symmetry.space_group_name_H-M   'P 1'
#
loop_
_entity.id
_entity.type
_entity.pdbx_description
1 polymer ?
#
loop_
_entity_poly.entity_id
_entity_poly.type
_entity_poly.pdbx_seq_one_letter_code
_entity_poly.pdbx_strand_id
1 'polypeptide(L)'
;MKKLIFGIFVAFLITHCSSDKNEYLIKIYDAEYDEIGVPSCYVNSKGDTVVPIGKYYYCYTDTIRNLGIVIENKNGRIIGIDKNAKELFEVFKYDNGPDYIQDGLFRIIKNGKIGYANENGEIVIEPKYDCAYPFKNGIARVSNKCSTKKSGEHSVWESDDWFYINKKGEQVEKQ
;
A
#
# COMPACT_ATOMS: atom_id res chain seq x y z
N MET A 1 -24.06 -61.72 26.16
CA MET A 1 -24.09 -60.90 24.97
C MET A 1 -23.25 -59.66 25.22
N LYS A 2 -22.01 -59.60 24.68
CA LYS A 2 -21.05 -58.48 24.84
C LYS A 2 -21.28 -57.55 23.62
N LYS A 3 -21.71 -56.31 23.85
CA LYS A 3 -21.80 -55.24 22.84
C LYS A 3 -20.41 -54.63 22.64
N LEU A 4 -19.88 -54.79 21.41
CA LEU A 4 -18.66 -54.13 20.96
C LEU A 4 -19.00 -52.75 20.47
N ILE A 5 -18.49 -51.70 21.15
CA ILE A 5 -18.65 -50.31 20.72
C ILE A 5 -17.47 -49.99 19.82
N PHE A 6 -17.72 -49.80 18.53
CA PHE A 6 -16.75 -49.39 17.54
C PHE A 6 -16.64 -47.85 17.57
N GLY A 7 -15.59 -47.34 18.18
CA GLY A 7 -15.30 -45.90 18.17
C GLY A 7 -14.70 -45.50 16.83
N ILE A 8 -15.42 -44.66 16.08
CA ILE A 8 -14.89 -44.01 14.87
C ILE A 8 -13.98 -42.87 15.28
N PHE A 9 -12.69 -43.04 15.09
CA PHE A 9 -11.69 -41.99 15.28
C PHE A 9 -11.64 -41.16 13.99
N VAL A 10 -12.30 -39.99 13.99
CA VAL A 10 -12.21 -39.03 12.87
C VAL A 10 -10.89 -38.25 13.05
N ALA A 11 -9.89 -38.64 12.28
CA ALA A 11 -8.64 -37.87 12.21
C ALA A 11 -8.90 -36.57 11.41
N PHE A 12 -8.92 -35.45 12.11
CA PHE A 12 -8.92 -34.11 11.50
C PHE A 12 -7.53 -33.87 10.90
N LEU A 13 -7.40 -34.00 9.60
CA LEU A 13 -6.21 -33.58 8.87
C LEU A 13 -6.21 -32.04 8.84
N ILE A 14 -5.47 -31.44 9.76
CA ILE A 14 -5.14 -30.01 9.70
C ILE A 14 -4.14 -29.84 8.55
N THR A 15 -4.61 -29.47 7.37
CA THR A 15 -3.74 -29.03 6.30
C THR A 15 -3.15 -27.67 6.72
N HIS A 16 -1.93 -27.69 7.23
CA HIS A 16 -1.12 -26.49 7.38
C HIS A 16 -0.83 -25.97 5.99
N CYS A 17 -1.55 -24.92 5.60
CA CYS A 17 -1.17 -24.09 4.46
C CYS A 17 0.08 -23.31 4.90
N SER A 18 1.28 -23.86 4.68
CA SER A 18 2.50 -23.12 4.82
C SER A 18 2.52 -22.06 3.72
N SER A 19 2.32 -20.79 4.06
CA SER A 19 2.58 -19.71 3.13
C SER A 19 4.07 -19.76 2.77
N ASP A 20 4.34 -20.11 1.52
CA ASP A 20 5.70 -20.16 1.00
C ASP A 20 6.31 -18.74 1.12
N LYS A 21 7.32 -18.58 1.98
CA LYS A 21 7.95 -17.25 2.25
C LYS A 21 8.62 -16.64 1.01
N ASN A 22 8.76 -17.43 -0.06
CA ASN A 22 9.38 -17.03 -1.31
C ASN A 22 8.37 -16.72 -2.43
N GLU A 23 7.07 -16.72 -2.14
CA GLU A 23 6.07 -16.42 -3.15
C GLU A 23 6.06 -14.92 -3.47
N TYR A 24 6.13 -14.60 -4.76
CA TYR A 24 6.09 -13.25 -5.30
C TYR A 24 5.22 -13.22 -6.56
N LEU A 25 4.81 -12.02 -6.97
CA LEU A 25 4.08 -11.81 -8.22
C LEU A 25 4.96 -11.06 -9.20
N ILE A 26 4.88 -11.44 -10.48
CA ILE A 26 5.57 -10.78 -11.59
C ILE A 26 4.52 -10.15 -12.49
N LYS A 27 4.75 -8.89 -12.88
CA LYS A 27 3.93 -8.18 -13.86
C LYS A 27 4.19 -8.74 -15.26
N ILE A 28 3.12 -9.05 -15.98
CA ILE A 28 3.12 -9.41 -17.40
C ILE A 28 2.25 -8.40 -18.13
N TYR A 29 2.69 -7.91 -19.27
CA TYR A 29 1.96 -7.01 -20.15
C TYR A 29 2.12 -7.46 -21.61
N ASP A 30 1.11 -7.17 -22.41
CA ASP A 30 1.05 -7.54 -23.83
C ASP A 30 1.30 -6.28 -24.70
N ALA A 31 2.55 -5.81 -24.68
CA ALA A 31 3.03 -4.69 -25.47
C ALA A 31 4.56 -4.74 -25.59
N GLU A 32 5.10 -3.99 -26.54
CA GLU A 32 6.56 -3.83 -26.68
C GLU A 32 7.17 -3.08 -25.51
N TYR A 33 6.42 -2.12 -24.95
CA TYR A 33 6.83 -1.27 -23.82
C TYR A 33 5.78 -1.25 -22.73
N ASP A 34 6.24 -1.09 -21.48
CA ASP A 34 5.37 -0.89 -20.31
C ASP A 34 5.05 0.60 -20.17
N GLU A 35 3.87 0.99 -20.61
CA GLU A 35 3.39 2.38 -20.56
C GLU A 35 2.07 2.47 -19.80
N ILE A 36 1.76 3.68 -19.31
CA ILE A 36 0.47 3.96 -18.66
C ILE A 36 -0.67 3.67 -19.65
N GLY A 37 -1.60 2.81 -19.21
CA GLY A 37 -2.74 2.36 -20.00
C GLY A 37 -2.51 1.05 -20.75
N VAL A 38 -1.29 0.50 -20.77
CA VAL A 38 -1.05 -0.86 -21.29
C VAL A 38 -1.66 -1.88 -20.32
N PRO A 39 -2.58 -2.75 -20.79
CA PRO A 39 -3.16 -3.78 -19.95
C PRO A 39 -2.09 -4.73 -19.41
N SER A 40 -2.09 -4.93 -18.11
CA SER A 40 -1.16 -5.82 -17.44
C SER A 40 -1.87 -6.75 -16.45
N CYS A 41 -1.20 -7.82 -16.09
CA CYS A 41 -1.63 -8.78 -15.08
C CYS A 41 -0.48 -9.10 -14.13
N TYR A 42 -0.79 -9.80 -13.03
CA TYR A 42 0.25 -10.40 -12.20
C TYR A 42 0.08 -11.91 -12.14
N VAL A 43 1.19 -12.61 -12.31
CA VAL A 43 1.29 -14.05 -12.16
C VAL A 43 2.17 -14.41 -10.96
N ASN A 44 1.90 -15.56 -10.33
CA ASN A 44 2.76 -16.08 -9.28
C ASN A 44 3.99 -16.83 -9.87
N SER A 45 4.85 -17.34 -9.02
CA SER A 45 6.06 -18.09 -9.41
C SER A 45 5.75 -19.42 -10.16
N LYS A 46 4.49 -19.88 -10.14
CA LYS A 46 4.02 -21.09 -10.86
C LYS A 46 3.42 -20.75 -12.23
N GLY A 47 3.27 -19.44 -12.54
CA GLY A 47 2.62 -18.98 -13.75
C GLY A 47 1.10 -18.81 -13.63
N ASP A 48 0.50 -19.04 -12.45
CA ASP A 48 -0.93 -18.84 -12.26
C ASP A 48 -1.26 -17.35 -12.17
N THR A 49 -2.31 -16.91 -12.84
CA THR A 49 -2.77 -15.53 -12.81
C THR A 49 -3.45 -15.21 -11.47
N VAL A 50 -2.84 -14.33 -10.68
CA VAL A 50 -3.38 -13.83 -9.42
C VAL A 50 -4.17 -12.54 -9.63
N VAL A 51 -3.67 -11.66 -10.47
CA VAL A 51 -4.36 -10.43 -10.89
C VAL A 51 -4.69 -10.54 -12.37
N PRO A 52 -5.98 -10.61 -12.75
CA PRO A 52 -6.37 -10.67 -14.15
C PRO A 52 -5.91 -9.44 -14.94
N ILE A 53 -5.68 -9.63 -16.24
CA ILE A 53 -5.34 -8.54 -17.16
C ILE A 53 -6.43 -7.46 -17.13
N GLY A 54 -6.02 -6.19 -17.06
CA GLY A 54 -6.93 -5.05 -17.06
C GLY A 54 -7.70 -4.85 -15.73
N LYS A 55 -7.41 -5.59 -14.66
CA LYS A 55 -7.98 -5.32 -13.33
C LYS A 55 -7.62 -3.93 -12.83
N TYR A 56 -6.40 -3.49 -13.07
CA TYR A 56 -5.90 -2.15 -12.77
C TYR A 56 -5.64 -1.37 -14.05
N TYR A 57 -5.76 -0.06 -13.97
CA TYR A 57 -5.45 0.85 -15.06
C TYR A 57 -3.95 0.86 -15.39
N TYR A 58 -3.12 0.82 -14.34
CA TYR A 58 -1.68 0.72 -14.46
C TYR A 58 -1.06 0.05 -13.22
N CYS A 59 0.02 -0.68 -13.43
CA CYS A 59 0.78 -1.37 -12.41
C CYS A 59 2.20 -0.80 -12.36
N TYR A 60 2.52 0.00 -11.33
CA TYR A 60 3.85 0.62 -11.18
C TYR A 60 4.95 -0.39 -10.80
N THR A 61 4.58 -1.43 -10.03
CA THR A 61 5.55 -2.38 -9.48
C THR A 61 5.69 -3.59 -10.39
N ASP A 62 6.93 -3.93 -10.81
CA ASP A 62 7.20 -5.09 -11.66
C ASP A 62 7.16 -6.41 -10.91
N THR A 63 7.69 -6.44 -9.68
CA THR A 63 7.69 -7.63 -8.84
C THR A 63 7.17 -7.31 -7.45
N ILE A 64 6.04 -7.92 -7.08
CA ILE A 64 5.43 -7.73 -5.76
C ILE A 64 5.92 -8.86 -4.84
N ARG A 65 6.70 -8.51 -3.83
CA ARG A 65 7.07 -9.39 -2.72
C ARG A 65 6.22 -9.11 -1.48
N ASN A 66 6.14 -7.84 -1.09
CA ASN A 66 5.37 -7.37 0.06
C ASN A 66 4.37 -6.29 -0.36
N LEU A 67 4.80 -5.34 -1.20
CA LEU A 67 4.02 -4.20 -1.65
C LEU A 67 4.06 -4.06 -3.17
N GLY A 68 2.91 -3.95 -3.79
CA GLY A 68 2.71 -3.50 -5.15
C GLY A 68 1.93 -2.21 -5.18
N ILE A 69 2.30 -1.27 -6.05
CA ILE A 69 1.59 -0.01 -6.25
C ILE A 69 0.90 -0.05 -7.60
N VAL A 70 -0.42 0.20 -7.61
CA VAL A 70 -1.26 0.12 -8.80
C VAL A 70 -2.27 1.28 -8.85
N ILE A 71 -2.79 1.58 -10.04
CA ILE A 71 -3.90 2.54 -10.23
C ILE A 71 -5.19 1.77 -10.46
N GLU A 72 -6.24 2.10 -9.73
CA GLU A 72 -7.57 1.54 -9.95
C GLU A 72 -8.24 2.07 -11.22
N ASN A 73 -8.92 1.18 -11.96
CA ASN A 73 -9.62 1.54 -13.19
C ASN A 73 -10.77 2.54 -12.99
N LYS A 74 -11.51 2.42 -11.88
CA LYS A 74 -12.79 3.13 -11.74
C LYS A 74 -12.66 4.60 -11.36
N ASN A 75 -11.72 4.91 -10.48
CA ASN A 75 -11.62 6.21 -9.80
C ASN A 75 -10.22 6.83 -9.88
N GLY A 76 -9.25 6.11 -10.44
CA GLY A 76 -7.87 6.57 -10.57
C GLY A 76 -7.13 6.68 -9.23
N ARG A 77 -7.64 6.05 -8.13
CA ARG A 77 -6.89 5.98 -6.87
C ARG A 77 -5.62 5.17 -7.08
N ILE A 78 -4.56 5.61 -6.45
CA ILE A 78 -3.32 4.85 -6.36
C ILE A 78 -3.39 4.04 -5.07
N ILE A 79 -3.28 2.72 -5.16
CA ILE A 79 -3.39 1.84 -3.99
C ILE A 79 -2.17 0.95 -3.84
N GLY A 80 -1.84 0.63 -2.60
CA GLY A 80 -0.91 -0.43 -2.25
C GLY A 80 -1.65 -1.76 -2.14
N ILE A 81 -1.09 -2.81 -2.74
CA ILE A 81 -1.60 -4.19 -2.67
C ILE A 81 -0.53 -5.14 -2.16
N ASP A 82 -0.93 -6.22 -1.49
CA ASP A 82 -0.05 -7.32 -1.11
C ASP A 82 0.09 -8.36 -2.23
N LYS A 83 0.89 -9.39 -2.00
CA LYS A 83 1.09 -10.53 -2.93
C LYS A 83 -0.17 -11.37 -3.19
N ASN A 84 -1.24 -11.19 -2.42
CA ASN A 84 -2.54 -11.83 -2.63
C ASN A 84 -3.51 -10.88 -3.37
N ALA A 85 -3.02 -9.75 -3.88
CA ALA A 85 -3.79 -8.68 -4.50
C ALA A 85 -4.86 -8.06 -3.57
N LYS A 86 -4.64 -8.13 -2.25
CA LYS A 86 -5.45 -7.47 -1.24
C LYS A 86 -4.99 -6.03 -1.09
N GLU A 87 -5.94 -5.08 -1.12
CA GLU A 87 -5.68 -3.66 -0.83
C GLU A 87 -5.19 -3.49 0.61
N LEU A 88 -4.10 -2.75 0.76
CA LEU A 88 -3.49 -2.40 2.04
C LEU A 88 -3.91 -0.98 2.47
N PHE A 89 -3.80 -0.02 1.57
CA PHE A 89 -4.10 1.40 1.79
C PHE A 89 -4.15 2.14 0.45
N GLU A 90 -4.67 3.35 0.47
CA GLU A 90 -4.50 4.32 -0.61
C GLU A 90 -3.17 5.04 -0.45
N VAL A 91 -2.40 5.14 -1.54
CA VAL A 91 -1.14 5.88 -1.59
C VAL A 91 -1.44 7.34 -1.87
N PHE A 92 -0.80 8.26 -1.15
CA PHE A 92 -0.94 9.69 -1.40
C PHE A 92 -0.49 9.99 -2.84
N LYS A 93 -1.34 10.72 -3.56
CA LYS A 93 -1.00 11.15 -4.92
C LYS A 93 -0.17 12.43 -4.87
N TYR A 94 1.05 12.36 -5.40
CA TYR A 94 1.92 13.53 -5.55
C TYR A 94 2.18 13.78 -7.03
N ASP A 95 1.89 15.01 -7.47
CA ASP A 95 1.93 15.36 -8.89
C ASP A 95 1.04 14.40 -9.71
N ASN A 96 1.57 13.66 -10.66
CA ASN A 96 0.83 12.74 -11.52
C ASN A 96 1.03 11.26 -11.18
N GLY A 97 1.64 10.96 -10.04
CA GLY A 97 1.99 9.59 -9.64
C GLY A 97 1.84 9.30 -8.15
N PRO A 98 2.33 8.14 -7.70
CA PRO A 98 2.40 7.81 -6.30
C PRO A 98 3.40 8.70 -5.57
N ASP A 99 3.19 8.87 -4.27
CA ASP A 99 4.12 9.61 -3.42
C ASP A 99 5.53 9.00 -3.46
N TYR A 100 6.56 9.86 -3.37
CA TYR A 100 7.94 9.42 -3.37
C TYR A 100 8.34 8.89 -1.99
N ILE A 101 9.15 7.83 -1.99
CA ILE A 101 9.77 7.32 -0.77
C ILE A 101 10.86 8.30 -0.35
N GLN A 102 10.72 8.90 0.83
CA GLN A 102 11.69 9.80 1.44
C GLN A 102 12.00 9.32 2.85
N ASP A 103 13.28 9.21 3.16
CA ASP A 103 13.76 8.64 4.43
C ASP A 103 13.21 7.22 4.73
N GLY A 104 12.87 6.44 3.67
CA GLY A 104 12.31 5.09 3.77
C GLY A 104 10.80 5.05 4.04
N LEU A 105 10.11 6.19 3.98
CA LEU A 105 8.66 6.32 4.21
C LEU A 105 7.99 7.09 3.07
N PHE A 106 6.73 6.77 2.80
CA PHE A 106 5.85 7.51 1.90
C PHE A 106 4.48 7.70 2.54
N ARG A 107 3.74 8.69 2.07
CA ARG A 107 2.43 9.04 2.62
C ARG A 107 1.34 8.10 2.11
N ILE A 108 0.44 7.74 2.99
CA ILE A 108 -0.75 6.94 2.72
C ILE A 108 -2.00 7.66 3.23
N ILE A 109 -3.16 7.28 2.68
CA ILE A 109 -4.45 7.87 3.05
C ILE A 109 -5.38 6.77 3.56
N LYS A 110 -6.12 7.07 4.63
CA LYS A 110 -7.24 6.27 5.11
C LYS A 110 -8.25 7.17 5.77
N ASN A 111 -9.52 7.06 5.37
CA ASN A 111 -10.61 7.90 5.88
C ASN A 111 -10.33 9.41 5.77
N GLY A 112 -9.67 9.84 4.69
CA GLY A 112 -9.31 11.24 4.46
C GLY A 112 -8.17 11.77 5.33
N LYS A 113 -7.54 10.93 6.13
CA LYS A 113 -6.36 11.28 6.95
C LYS A 113 -5.09 10.71 6.33
N ILE A 114 -3.98 11.40 6.57
CA ILE A 114 -2.65 11.03 6.08
C ILE A 114 -1.86 10.36 7.19
N GLY A 115 -1.21 9.26 6.84
CA GLY A 115 -0.22 8.54 7.64
C GLY A 115 0.99 8.18 6.79
N TYR A 116 1.82 7.26 7.26
CA TYR A 116 3.03 6.85 6.55
C TYR A 116 3.20 5.33 6.59
N ALA A 117 3.62 4.79 5.45
CA ALA A 117 4.02 3.40 5.31
C ALA A 117 5.48 3.30 4.82
N ASN A 118 6.09 2.14 5.00
CA ASN A 118 7.41 1.83 4.50
C ASN A 118 7.36 1.04 3.17
N GLU A 119 8.51 0.79 2.57
CA GLU A 119 8.68 0.05 1.31
C GLU A 119 8.17 -1.40 1.37
N ASN A 120 8.02 -1.97 2.56
CA ASN A 120 7.45 -3.29 2.75
C ASN A 120 5.91 -3.29 2.81
N GLY A 121 5.26 -2.12 2.73
CA GLY A 121 3.81 -1.99 2.85
C GLY A 121 3.30 -2.03 4.29
N GLU A 122 4.19 -1.86 5.27
CA GLU A 122 3.82 -1.78 6.69
C GLU A 122 3.46 -0.33 7.04
N ILE A 123 2.32 -0.15 7.69
CA ILE A 123 1.93 1.16 8.22
C ILE A 123 2.80 1.46 9.44
N VAL A 124 3.67 2.47 9.32
CA VAL A 124 4.58 2.90 10.38
C VAL A 124 3.93 3.95 11.27
N ILE A 125 3.16 4.85 10.65
CA ILE A 125 2.37 5.86 11.36
C ILE A 125 0.95 5.81 10.84
N GLU A 126 0.02 5.45 11.72
CA GLU A 126 -1.41 5.37 11.38
C GLU A 126 -1.92 6.70 10.81
N PRO A 127 -2.77 6.65 9.76
CA PRO A 127 -3.39 7.84 9.18
C PRO A 127 -4.24 8.59 10.20
N LYS A 128 -3.79 9.78 10.61
CA LYS A 128 -4.45 10.63 11.62
C LYS A 128 -4.31 12.12 11.35
N TYR A 129 -3.40 12.53 10.46
CA TYR A 129 -3.15 13.94 10.16
C TYR A 129 -4.04 14.45 9.04
N ASP A 130 -4.47 15.70 9.09
CA ASP A 130 -5.16 16.36 7.98
C ASP A 130 -4.20 16.75 6.87
N CYS A 131 -3.01 17.20 7.25
CA CYS A 131 -1.93 17.50 6.32
C CYS A 131 -0.61 16.94 6.82
N ALA A 132 0.19 16.38 5.91
CA ALA A 132 1.46 15.79 6.25
C ALA A 132 2.43 15.90 5.08
N TYR A 133 3.60 16.51 5.32
CA TYR A 133 4.69 16.59 4.36
C TYR A 133 5.54 15.31 4.40
N PRO A 134 6.28 15.00 3.32
CA PRO A 134 7.23 13.89 3.32
C PRO A 134 8.27 14.05 4.44
N PHE A 135 8.83 12.92 4.88
CA PHE A 135 9.96 12.93 5.80
C PHE A 135 11.21 13.53 5.14
N LYS A 136 11.95 14.31 5.88
CA LYS A 136 13.24 14.86 5.47
C LYS A 136 14.15 14.96 6.67
N ASN A 137 15.35 14.34 6.60
CA ASN A 137 16.32 14.30 7.69
C ASN A 137 15.72 13.76 9.01
N GLY A 138 14.89 12.70 8.91
CA GLY A 138 14.30 12.01 10.05
C GLY A 138 13.06 12.64 10.66
N ILE A 139 12.59 13.78 10.16
CA ILE A 139 11.39 14.48 10.66
C ILE A 139 10.42 14.79 9.52
N ALA A 140 9.12 14.88 9.86
CA ALA A 140 8.08 15.36 8.97
C ALA A 140 7.26 16.45 9.64
N ARG A 141 6.82 17.44 8.85
CA ARG A 141 5.90 18.49 9.30
C ARG A 141 4.47 18.03 9.06
N VAL A 142 3.63 18.05 10.10
CA VAL A 142 2.25 17.57 10.05
C VAL A 142 1.31 18.53 10.77
N SER A 143 0.00 18.37 10.49
CA SER A 143 -1.04 19.11 11.20
C SER A 143 -2.29 18.26 11.37
N ASN A 144 -2.96 18.39 12.52
CA ASN A 144 -4.27 17.77 12.81
C ASN A 144 -5.44 18.66 12.38
N LYS A 145 -5.16 19.91 11.97
CA LYS A 145 -6.15 20.87 11.52
C LYS A 145 -5.57 21.73 10.40
N CYS A 146 -5.97 21.43 9.19
CA CYS A 146 -5.40 22.07 8.01
C CYS A 146 -6.45 22.23 6.92
N SER A 147 -6.29 23.24 6.09
CA SER A 147 -7.09 23.51 4.91
C SER A 147 -6.22 23.58 3.67
N THR A 148 -6.83 23.33 2.52
CA THR A 148 -6.18 23.50 1.22
C THR A 148 -6.63 24.81 0.61
N LYS A 149 -5.68 25.66 0.22
CA LYS A 149 -5.92 26.92 -0.46
C LYS A 149 -5.32 26.90 -1.86
N LYS A 150 -6.04 27.45 -2.82
CA LYS A 150 -5.50 27.68 -4.16
C LYS A 150 -4.50 28.82 -4.15
N SER A 151 -3.33 28.61 -4.73
CA SER A 151 -2.27 29.60 -4.94
C SER A 151 -1.81 29.54 -6.39
N GLY A 152 -2.45 30.31 -7.28
CA GLY A 152 -2.25 30.21 -8.71
C GLY A 152 -2.75 28.86 -9.25
N GLU A 153 -1.90 28.14 -9.99
CA GLU A 153 -2.18 26.79 -10.52
C GLU A 153 -1.94 25.69 -9.49
N HIS A 154 -1.35 26.01 -8.33
CA HIS A 154 -1.03 25.04 -7.29
C HIS A 154 -1.99 25.12 -6.10
N SER A 155 -2.05 24.07 -5.33
CA SER A 155 -2.71 24.03 -4.03
C SER A 155 -1.67 23.98 -2.93
N VAL A 156 -1.85 24.78 -1.90
CA VAL A 156 -0.99 24.82 -0.71
C VAL A 156 -1.80 24.47 0.52
N TRP A 157 -1.16 23.86 1.50
CA TRP A 157 -1.77 23.61 2.78
C TRP A 157 -1.52 24.76 3.75
N GLU A 158 -2.57 25.23 4.39
CA GLU A 158 -2.54 26.26 5.43
C GLU A 158 -3.01 25.68 6.77
N SER A 159 -2.26 25.95 7.82
CA SER A 159 -2.59 25.60 9.19
C SER A 159 -1.88 26.52 10.17
N ASP A 160 -2.53 26.81 11.29
CA ASP A 160 -1.91 27.47 12.46
C ASP A 160 -1.38 26.46 13.48
N ASP A 161 -1.56 25.15 13.20
CA ASP A 161 -1.27 24.06 14.13
C ASP A 161 -0.23 23.08 13.54
N TRP A 162 0.82 23.62 12.92
CA TRP A 162 1.93 22.82 12.40
C TRP A 162 2.88 22.39 13.50
N PHE A 163 3.25 21.09 13.50
CA PHE A 163 4.30 20.57 14.37
C PHE A 163 5.16 19.53 13.61
N TYR A 164 6.25 19.12 14.21
CA TYR A 164 7.15 18.12 13.63
C TYR A 164 7.04 16.80 14.39
N ILE A 165 7.19 15.71 13.65
CA ILE A 165 7.22 14.35 14.19
C ILE A 165 8.48 13.63 13.71
N ASN A 166 8.96 12.68 14.52
CA ASN A 166 9.97 11.71 14.11
C ASN A 166 9.33 10.50 13.42
N LYS A 167 10.15 9.54 12.95
CA LYS A 167 9.68 8.33 12.27
C LYS A 167 8.85 7.38 13.14
N LYS A 168 8.79 7.59 14.45
CA LYS A 168 7.88 6.87 15.35
C LYS A 168 6.53 7.57 15.51
N GLY A 169 6.35 8.75 14.91
CA GLY A 169 5.15 9.56 15.05
C GLY A 169 5.10 10.35 16.37
N GLU A 170 6.22 10.47 17.08
CA GLU A 170 6.36 11.26 18.30
C GLU A 170 6.67 12.72 17.92
N GLN A 171 6.02 13.67 18.60
CA GLN A 171 6.26 15.09 18.37
C GLN A 171 7.68 15.46 18.82
N VAL A 172 8.36 16.28 18.00
CA VAL A 172 9.72 16.74 18.22
C VAL A 172 9.84 18.22 17.87
N GLU A 173 10.86 18.89 18.42
CA GLU A 173 11.21 20.22 17.99
C GLU A 173 11.99 20.17 16.67
N LYS A 174 11.81 21.21 15.85
CA LYS A 174 12.63 21.37 14.64
C LYS A 174 14.05 21.71 15.05
N GLN A 175 14.98 20.82 14.76
CA GLN A 175 16.40 21.10 14.87
C GLN A 175 16.88 22.04 13.76
#